data_e74d9f7522f89149efb92e040657ab18
#
_entry.id   e74d9f7522f89149efb92e040657ab18
#
_cell.length_a   1.000
_cell.length_b   1.000
_cell.length_c   1.000
_cell.angle_alpha   90.00
_cell.angle_beta   90.00
_cell.angle_gamma   90.00
#
_symmetry.space_group_name_H-M   'P 1'
#
loop_
_entity.id
_entity.type
_entity.pdbx_description
1 polymer ?
#
loop_
_entity_poly.entity_id
_entity_poly.type
_entity_poly.pdbx_seq_one_letter_code
_entity_poly.pdbx_strand_id
1 'polypeptide(L)'
;MSPVSGDTYKLLTVNSAFMPFIWKAGIPLQETSKHKHKKNGFTGQLGFVMAAAGSAVGVGNLWRFPYLAAKDGGGLFILIYLILTFTFGFTLLTSDIAIGRKTGKNSINAYQEMRPKWKFLGILTFLVPVLIMTYYAVIGGWITRYIAVYLTGQGQAAAQDSFFTDFITSPGQSALYAVLFMLFTAWIVFNGVEKGIEKYSRVLMPIMLVMIIAIAIFAMTLKHTDADGVTRTGLQGLAVYLTPSFKGLTLRRLLQILLDAMSQIFFSLSVSMGIMITYGSYVKKDVDINASVHQIEFFDTGVALLAGMMIIPTIFVFEGVEGMSAGPGLMFVSLPKVFASMPHLGRIAGLAFFIMAAFAALTSCVSVLETITANCMEIFHTKRKRTTIVLTVLYAVISVVIALGYSIFYVELPLPNGSIGQILDLMDYISNSFMMPFISMLSAILIGWVVGPDWVIEEVEFGGRKFPLRKLYAVMIRYIVPVIMFVLFLQSTGILSL
;
A
#
# COMPACT_ATOMS: atom_id res chain seq x y z
N MET A 1 62.69 6.39 10.98
CA MET A 1 62.34 7.80 10.99
C MET A 1 60.83 7.95 10.75
N SER A 2 60.23 8.49 11.66
CA SER A 2 58.85 8.74 12.05
C SER A 2 58.01 9.61 11.09
N PRO A 3 56.78 9.95 11.56
CA PRO A 3 55.47 9.56 11.02
C PRO A 3 54.76 10.83 10.49
N VAL A 4 53.67 10.63 9.76
CA VAL A 4 52.75 11.73 9.41
C VAL A 4 51.32 11.37 9.86
N SER A 5 50.89 12.04 10.89
CA SER A 5 49.68 12.84 11.19
C SER A 5 48.48 12.58 10.26
N GLY A 6 47.35 12.07 10.68
CA GLY A 6 46.35 12.72 11.50
C GLY A 6 45.42 13.60 10.70
N ASP A 7 44.35 13.07 10.06
CA ASP A 7 43.26 13.89 9.52
C ASP A 7 41.99 13.71 10.34
N THR A 8 41.66 14.81 11.00
CA THR A 8 40.53 15.06 11.87
C THR A 8 39.25 15.24 11.03
N TYR A 9 38.33 14.26 11.07
CA TYR A 9 36.99 14.46 10.53
C TYR A 9 36.18 15.34 11.47
N LYS A 10 35.92 16.57 11.06
CA LYS A 10 34.90 17.45 11.66
C LYS A 10 33.52 16.86 11.49
N LEU A 11 32.92 16.41 12.58
CA LEU A 11 31.49 16.10 12.69
C LEU A 11 30.68 17.40 12.51
N LEU A 12 29.93 17.47 11.43
CA LEU A 12 28.87 18.45 11.27
C LEU A 12 27.71 18.09 12.22
N THR A 13 27.56 18.88 13.26
CA THR A 13 26.43 18.83 14.19
C THR A 13 25.15 19.25 13.50
N VAL A 14 24.24 18.31 13.27
CA VAL A 14 22.84 18.59 12.94
C VAL A 14 22.12 18.93 14.25
N ASN A 15 21.62 20.14 14.35
CA ASN A 15 20.87 20.66 15.49
C ASN A 15 19.60 19.84 15.76
N SER A 16 19.56 19.18 16.92
CA SER A 16 18.55 18.21 17.33
C SER A 16 17.46 18.87 18.17
N ALA A 17 16.35 19.24 17.57
CA ALA A 17 15.15 19.64 18.33
C ALA A 17 14.31 18.42 18.81
N PHE A 18 14.61 17.20 18.36
CA PHE A 18 13.88 15.97 18.70
C PHE A 18 14.65 15.01 19.66
N MET A 19 15.83 15.37 20.13
CA MET A 19 16.70 14.49 20.92
C MET A 19 16.49 14.48 22.48
N PRO A 20 15.74 15.35 23.15
CA PRO A 20 15.75 15.34 24.63
C PRO A 20 15.00 14.18 25.28
N PHE A 21 14.10 13.49 24.56
CA PHE A 21 13.24 12.46 25.17
C PHE A 21 13.89 11.07 25.26
N ILE A 22 14.84 10.75 24.38
CA ILE A 22 15.46 9.42 24.27
C ILE A 22 16.74 9.29 25.13
N TRP A 23 17.43 10.41 25.39
CA TRP A 23 18.71 10.39 26.12
C TRP A 23 18.57 10.21 27.64
N LYS A 24 17.47 10.58 28.26
CA LYS A 24 17.27 10.43 29.72
C LYS A 24 17.04 9.00 30.21
N ALA A 25 17.00 8.02 29.33
CA ALA A 25 16.75 6.61 29.68
C ALA A 25 18.04 5.79 29.92
N GLY A 26 19.17 6.41 30.22
CA GLY A 26 20.38 5.77 30.78
C GLY A 26 20.83 4.48 30.09
N ILE A 27 21.28 4.53 28.81
CA ILE A 27 21.72 3.34 28.07
C ILE A 27 23.25 3.34 28.02
N PRO A 28 23.96 2.34 28.59
CA PRO A 28 25.38 2.17 28.36
C PRO A 28 25.65 1.76 26.90
N LEU A 29 26.56 2.48 26.24
CA LEU A 29 27.11 2.10 24.94
C LEU A 29 27.99 0.86 25.14
N GLN A 30 27.52 -0.30 24.72
CA GLN A 30 28.29 -1.53 24.70
C GLN A 30 29.13 -1.58 23.41
N GLU A 31 30.44 -1.84 23.56
CA GLU A 31 31.40 -2.03 22.48
C GLU A 31 30.93 -3.09 21.46
N THR A 32 31.18 -2.79 20.21
CA THR A 32 30.79 -3.60 19.06
C THR A 32 31.57 -4.91 18.99
N SER A 33 31.02 -5.98 19.56
CA SER A 33 31.40 -7.32 19.13
C SER A 33 30.84 -7.59 17.74
N LYS A 34 31.71 -8.02 16.81
CA LYS A 34 31.36 -8.45 15.43
C LYS A 34 30.48 -9.73 15.43
N HIS A 35 29.34 -9.72 16.08
CA HIS A 35 28.32 -10.71 15.83
C HIS A 35 27.53 -10.26 14.59
N LYS A 36 27.83 -10.89 13.44
CA LYS A 36 26.90 -10.94 12.30
C LYS A 36 25.57 -11.52 12.83
N HIS A 37 24.66 -10.66 13.28
CA HIS A 37 23.27 -11.07 13.48
C HIS A 37 22.78 -11.61 12.14
N LYS A 38 22.60 -12.94 12.08
CA LYS A 38 21.93 -13.59 10.96
C LYS A 38 20.57 -12.90 10.87
N LYS A 39 20.36 -12.02 9.88
CA LYS A 39 19.06 -11.41 9.63
C LYS A 39 18.09 -12.58 9.46
N ASN A 40 17.09 -12.71 10.33
CA ASN A 40 15.98 -13.63 10.12
C ASN A 40 15.26 -13.15 8.85
N GLY A 41 15.50 -13.81 7.74
CA GLY A 41 14.90 -13.52 6.43
C GLY A 41 13.74 -14.46 6.14
N PHE A 42 13.18 -14.33 4.95
CA PHE A 42 12.18 -15.26 4.44
C PHE A 42 12.75 -16.68 4.30
N THR A 43 11.89 -17.69 4.55
CA THR A 43 12.32 -19.10 4.46
C THR A 43 12.64 -19.53 3.03
N GLY A 44 11.94 -18.93 2.02
CA GLY A 44 12.14 -19.19 0.60
C GLY A 44 11.26 -18.28 -0.27
N GLN A 45 11.21 -18.59 -1.58
CA GLN A 45 10.49 -17.80 -2.57
C GLN A 45 9.00 -17.64 -2.23
N LEU A 46 8.30 -18.73 -1.89
CA LEU A 46 6.87 -18.69 -1.58
C LEU A 46 6.56 -17.77 -0.39
N GLY A 47 7.37 -17.83 0.67
CA GLY A 47 7.19 -16.96 1.83
C GLY A 47 7.37 -15.49 1.51
N PHE A 48 8.39 -15.18 0.71
CA PHE A 48 8.61 -13.83 0.20
C PHE A 48 7.46 -13.34 -0.67
N VAL A 49 7.05 -14.14 -1.66
CA VAL A 49 5.96 -13.78 -2.58
C VAL A 49 4.65 -13.55 -1.83
N MET A 50 4.28 -14.43 -0.89
CA MET A 50 3.05 -14.26 -0.10
C MET A 50 3.09 -13.01 0.78
N ALA A 51 4.24 -12.69 1.38
CA ALA A 51 4.39 -11.48 2.17
C ALA A 51 4.36 -10.21 1.30
N ALA A 52 5.06 -10.20 0.17
CA ALA A 52 5.10 -9.06 -0.75
C ALA A 52 3.75 -8.85 -1.46
N ALA A 53 3.09 -9.94 -1.91
CA ALA A 53 1.73 -9.88 -2.44
C ALA A 53 0.73 -9.39 -1.38
N GLY A 54 0.87 -9.84 -0.12
CA GLY A 54 0.05 -9.33 0.99
C GLY A 54 0.29 -7.86 1.31
N SER A 55 1.48 -7.34 1.02
CA SER A 55 1.74 -5.90 1.09
C SER A 55 1.10 -5.14 -0.07
N ALA A 56 1.20 -5.69 -1.27
CA ALA A 56 0.66 -5.11 -2.49
C ALA A 56 -0.88 -5.11 -2.47
N VAL A 57 -1.49 -6.24 -2.15
CA VAL A 57 -2.95 -6.35 -2.03
C VAL A 57 -3.42 -5.61 -0.77
N GLY A 58 -3.95 -4.42 -0.97
CA GLY A 58 -4.43 -3.54 0.08
C GLY A 58 -5.88 -3.12 -0.11
N VAL A 59 -6.30 -2.19 0.72
CA VAL A 59 -7.66 -1.62 0.65
C VAL A 59 -7.88 -0.89 -0.68
N GLY A 60 -6.81 -0.37 -1.31
CA GLY A 60 -6.85 0.26 -2.62
C GLY A 60 -7.39 -0.62 -3.74
N ASN A 61 -7.12 -1.94 -3.69
CA ASN A 61 -7.67 -2.91 -4.63
C ASN A 61 -9.19 -3.08 -4.45
N LEU A 62 -9.71 -2.82 -3.24
CA LEU A 62 -11.10 -3.04 -2.90
C LEU A 62 -12.00 -1.80 -3.13
N TRP A 63 -11.47 -0.58 -3.02
CA TRP A 63 -12.32 0.59 -3.26
C TRP A 63 -11.86 1.46 -4.44
N ARG A 64 -10.54 1.70 -4.59
CA ARG A 64 -10.03 2.61 -5.59
C ARG A 64 -10.04 2.00 -6.99
N PHE A 65 -9.57 0.76 -7.12
CA PHE A 65 -9.53 0.08 -8.41
C PHE A 65 -10.94 -0.10 -9.02
N PRO A 66 -11.97 -0.64 -8.28
CA PRO A 66 -13.31 -0.75 -8.84
C PRO A 66 -13.91 0.61 -9.24
N TYR A 67 -13.69 1.63 -8.41
CA TYR A 67 -14.13 2.98 -8.73
C TYR A 67 -13.51 3.51 -10.03
N LEU A 68 -12.19 3.41 -10.17
CA LEU A 68 -11.50 3.86 -11.39
C LEU A 68 -11.94 3.05 -12.61
N ALA A 69 -12.07 1.74 -12.50
CA ALA A 69 -12.56 0.91 -13.58
C ALA A 69 -13.96 1.33 -14.05
N ALA A 70 -14.88 1.60 -13.13
CA ALA A 70 -16.21 2.06 -13.47
C ALA A 70 -16.21 3.47 -14.11
N LYS A 71 -15.45 4.40 -13.53
CA LYS A 71 -15.30 5.77 -13.98
C LYS A 71 -14.65 5.85 -15.37
N ASP A 72 -13.62 5.04 -15.64
CA ASP A 72 -12.70 5.19 -16.77
C ASP A 72 -12.96 4.21 -17.93
N GLY A 73 -14.20 3.77 -18.08
CA GLY A 73 -14.67 3.03 -19.25
C GLY A 73 -14.52 1.50 -19.15
N GLY A 74 -14.55 0.95 -17.95
CA GLY A 74 -14.62 -0.50 -17.71
C GLY A 74 -13.44 -1.25 -18.30
N GLY A 75 -13.70 -2.11 -19.28
CA GLY A 75 -12.70 -2.92 -19.95
C GLY A 75 -11.55 -2.13 -20.59
N LEU A 76 -11.76 -0.86 -20.97
CA LEU A 76 -10.68 0.01 -21.49
C LEU A 76 -9.66 0.31 -20.39
N PHE A 77 -10.11 0.69 -19.21
CA PHE A 77 -9.24 0.89 -18.04
C PHE A 77 -8.49 -0.39 -17.68
N ILE A 78 -9.20 -1.55 -17.65
CA ILE A 78 -8.60 -2.85 -17.35
C ILE A 78 -7.47 -3.17 -18.33
N LEU A 79 -7.70 -2.99 -19.63
CA LEU A 79 -6.69 -3.26 -20.66
C LEU A 79 -5.44 -2.40 -20.45
N ILE A 80 -5.62 -1.10 -20.23
CA ILE A 80 -4.52 -0.16 -19.97
C ILE A 80 -3.79 -0.54 -18.67
N TYR A 81 -4.54 -0.85 -17.62
CA TYR A 81 -3.98 -1.28 -16.33
C TYR A 81 -3.12 -2.54 -16.47
N LEU A 82 -3.57 -3.56 -17.19
CA LEU A 82 -2.81 -4.79 -17.43
C LEU A 82 -1.49 -4.52 -18.17
N ILE A 83 -1.53 -3.73 -19.25
CA ILE A 83 -0.33 -3.38 -20.01
C ILE A 83 0.68 -2.66 -19.10
N LEU A 84 0.21 -1.69 -18.32
CA LEU A 84 1.07 -0.90 -17.45
C LEU A 84 1.60 -1.70 -16.25
N THR A 85 0.84 -2.64 -15.71
CA THR A 85 1.32 -3.50 -14.63
C THR A 85 2.55 -4.29 -15.06
N PHE A 86 2.46 -5.00 -16.20
CA PHE A 86 3.57 -5.84 -16.70
C PHE A 86 4.71 -5.07 -17.39
N THR A 87 4.65 -3.75 -17.46
CA THR A 87 5.72 -2.91 -18.00
C THR A 87 6.25 -1.94 -16.96
N PHE A 88 5.43 -0.99 -16.54
CA PHE A 88 5.77 0.05 -15.58
C PHE A 88 5.86 -0.50 -14.15
N GLY A 89 4.83 -1.25 -13.69
CA GLY A 89 4.82 -1.89 -12.36
C GLY A 89 5.97 -2.86 -12.19
N PHE A 90 6.16 -3.74 -13.18
CA PHE A 90 7.30 -4.67 -13.25
C PHE A 90 8.65 -3.98 -13.03
N THR A 91 8.86 -2.84 -13.70
CA THR A 91 10.13 -2.12 -13.64
C THR A 91 10.41 -1.58 -12.24
N LEU A 92 9.42 -0.96 -11.61
CA LEU A 92 9.55 -0.39 -10.28
C LEU A 92 9.73 -1.47 -9.21
N LEU A 93 8.89 -2.50 -9.25
CA LEU A 93 8.94 -3.60 -8.28
C LEU A 93 10.27 -4.37 -8.35
N THR A 94 10.75 -4.66 -9.57
CA THR A 94 12.07 -5.27 -9.78
C THR A 94 13.19 -4.42 -9.19
N SER A 95 13.12 -3.10 -9.39
CA SER A 95 14.11 -2.16 -8.89
C SER A 95 14.20 -2.17 -7.36
N ASP A 96 13.07 -2.00 -6.68
CA ASP A 96 13.02 -1.92 -5.22
C ASP A 96 13.50 -3.24 -4.57
N ILE A 97 13.04 -4.39 -5.07
CA ILE A 97 13.46 -5.70 -4.56
C ILE A 97 14.96 -5.93 -4.79
N ALA A 98 15.47 -5.59 -5.97
CA ALA A 98 16.89 -5.76 -6.30
C ALA A 98 17.78 -4.83 -5.45
N ILE A 99 17.38 -3.57 -5.20
CA ILE A 99 18.09 -2.66 -4.30
C ILE A 99 18.22 -3.30 -2.91
N GLY A 100 17.13 -3.78 -2.35
CA GLY A 100 17.13 -4.41 -1.02
C GLY A 100 18.00 -5.66 -0.98
N ARG A 101 17.87 -6.57 -1.97
CA ARG A 101 18.62 -7.84 -2.00
C ARG A 101 20.11 -7.65 -2.28
N LYS A 102 20.48 -6.73 -3.17
CA LYS A 102 21.88 -6.48 -3.54
C LYS A 102 22.65 -5.88 -2.37
N THR A 103 22.07 -4.88 -1.71
CA THR A 103 22.68 -4.19 -0.56
C THR A 103 22.52 -4.94 0.76
N GLY A 104 21.49 -5.77 0.91
CA GLY A 104 21.14 -6.40 2.18
C GLY A 104 20.74 -5.39 3.27
N LYS A 105 20.36 -4.15 2.89
CA LYS A 105 20.05 -3.02 3.79
C LYS A 105 18.66 -2.48 3.54
N ASN A 106 18.14 -1.74 4.54
CA ASN A 106 16.89 -1.01 4.43
C ASN A 106 17.09 0.32 3.70
N SER A 107 16.02 1.02 3.34
CA SER A 107 16.01 2.12 2.39
C SER A 107 17.11 3.17 2.62
N ILE A 108 17.30 3.67 3.84
CA ILE A 108 18.27 4.74 4.13
C ILE A 108 19.70 4.31 3.76
N ASN A 109 20.10 3.15 4.28
CA ASN A 109 21.45 2.66 4.08
C ASN A 109 21.64 2.00 2.71
N ALA A 110 20.57 1.49 2.08
CA ALA A 110 20.62 0.93 0.74
C ALA A 110 20.98 2.02 -0.30
N TYR A 111 20.28 3.15 -0.29
CA TYR A 111 20.60 4.27 -1.19
C TYR A 111 21.95 4.91 -0.90
N GLN A 112 22.35 4.97 0.37
CA GLN A 112 23.70 5.43 0.75
C GLN A 112 24.80 4.51 0.19
N GLU A 113 24.58 3.19 0.17
CA GLU A 113 25.53 2.22 -0.38
C GLU A 113 25.60 2.31 -1.91
N MET A 114 24.45 2.50 -2.57
CA MET A 114 24.44 2.73 -4.03
C MET A 114 25.27 3.94 -4.42
N ARG A 115 25.06 5.07 -3.74
CA ARG A 115 25.83 6.32 -3.89
C ARG A 115 25.71 7.15 -2.60
N PRO A 116 26.81 7.50 -1.92
CA PRO A 116 26.77 8.22 -0.63
C PRO A 116 25.99 9.54 -0.67
N LYS A 117 26.06 10.27 -1.78
CA LYS A 117 25.33 11.54 -2.00
C LYS A 117 23.81 11.34 -2.07
N TRP A 118 23.31 10.12 -2.33
CA TRP A 118 21.89 9.82 -2.48
C TRP A 118 21.23 9.29 -1.20
N LYS A 119 21.93 9.38 -0.07
CA LYS A 119 21.36 9.04 1.25
C LYS A 119 20.05 9.78 1.53
N PHE A 120 19.92 11.02 1.06
CA PHE A 120 18.69 11.82 1.22
C PHE A 120 17.46 11.12 0.62
N LEU A 121 17.63 10.45 -0.52
CA LEU A 121 16.55 9.69 -1.16
C LEU A 121 16.09 8.54 -0.26
N GLY A 122 17.01 7.84 0.38
CA GLY A 122 16.68 6.81 1.37
C GLY A 122 15.92 7.35 2.58
N ILE A 123 16.26 8.57 3.03
CA ILE A 123 15.53 9.25 4.12
C ILE A 123 14.10 9.60 3.67
N LEU A 124 13.93 10.18 2.46
CA LEU A 124 12.61 10.48 1.91
C LEU A 124 11.78 9.20 1.76
N THR A 125 12.38 8.13 1.21
CA THR A 125 11.72 6.82 1.09
C THR A 125 11.29 6.26 2.44
N PHE A 126 12.07 6.45 3.50
CA PHE A 126 11.71 6.04 4.86
C PHE A 126 10.58 6.88 5.46
N LEU A 127 10.50 8.17 5.14
CA LEU A 127 9.43 9.04 5.67
C LEU A 127 8.05 8.66 5.13
N VAL A 128 7.95 8.06 3.96
CA VAL A 128 6.65 7.64 3.39
C VAL A 128 5.92 6.64 4.30
N PRO A 129 6.48 5.47 4.64
CA PRO A 129 5.80 4.53 5.55
C PRO A 129 5.58 5.13 6.94
N VAL A 130 6.45 6.05 7.41
CA VAL A 130 6.26 6.77 8.68
C VAL A 130 4.96 7.59 8.64
N LEU A 131 4.67 8.28 7.55
CA LEU A 131 3.41 9.03 7.38
C LEU A 131 2.22 8.09 7.17
N ILE A 132 2.33 7.08 6.31
CA ILE A 132 1.24 6.13 6.03
C ILE A 132 0.78 5.45 7.32
N MET A 133 1.70 5.03 8.18
CA MET A 133 1.36 4.34 9.43
C MET A 133 0.46 5.18 10.35
N THR A 134 0.54 6.51 10.28
CA THR A 134 -0.25 7.41 11.14
C THR A 134 -1.74 7.28 10.89
N TYR A 135 -2.17 7.09 9.65
CA TYR A 135 -3.58 7.05 9.26
C TYR A 135 -4.07 5.66 8.84
N TYR A 136 -3.19 4.77 8.40
CA TYR A 136 -3.61 3.45 7.91
C TYR A 136 -4.21 2.57 9.02
N ALA A 137 -3.73 2.72 10.26
CA ALA A 137 -4.33 2.06 11.42
C ALA A 137 -5.75 2.57 11.73
N VAL A 138 -6.05 3.85 11.43
CA VAL A 138 -7.41 4.41 11.57
C VAL A 138 -8.37 3.76 10.57
N ILE A 139 -7.96 3.64 9.31
CA ILE A 139 -8.73 2.94 8.26
C ILE A 139 -8.96 1.47 8.63
N GLY A 140 -7.92 0.79 9.13
CA GLY A 140 -8.06 -0.57 9.66
C GLY A 140 -9.03 -0.67 10.84
N GLY A 141 -9.07 0.35 11.68
CA GLY A 141 -10.04 0.50 12.75
C GLY A 141 -11.47 0.62 12.24
N TRP A 142 -11.71 1.39 11.17
CA TRP A 142 -13.03 1.48 10.53
C TRP A 142 -13.52 0.11 10.04
N ILE A 143 -12.66 -0.65 9.37
CA ILE A 143 -12.96 -2.01 8.92
C ILE A 143 -13.31 -2.90 10.11
N THR A 144 -12.53 -2.83 11.20
CA THR A 144 -12.75 -3.62 12.42
C THR A 144 -14.09 -3.28 13.07
N ARG A 145 -14.51 -2.01 13.06
CA ARG A 145 -15.85 -1.59 13.52
C ARG A 145 -16.95 -2.26 12.72
N TYR A 146 -16.83 -2.28 11.39
CA TYR A 146 -17.84 -2.90 10.53
C TYR A 146 -17.90 -4.42 10.71
N ILE A 147 -16.78 -5.11 10.96
CA ILE A 147 -16.82 -6.53 11.37
C ILE A 147 -17.67 -6.70 12.63
N ALA A 148 -17.46 -5.88 13.66
CA ALA A 148 -18.22 -5.94 14.90
C ALA A 148 -19.73 -5.70 14.66
N VAL A 149 -20.08 -4.74 13.78
CA VAL A 149 -21.47 -4.44 13.40
C VAL A 149 -22.16 -5.63 12.75
N TYR A 150 -21.51 -6.29 11.80
CA TYR A 150 -22.09 -7.46 11.14
C TYR A 150 -22.12 -8.70 12.05
N LEU A 151 -21.11 -8.88 12.91
CA LEU A 151 -21.12 -9.96 13.94
C LEU A 151 -22.29 -9.82 14.90
N THR A 152 -22.58 -8.60 15.35
CA THR A 152 -23.68 -8.32 16.30
C THR A 152 -25.06 -8.21 15.65
N GLY A 153 -25.14 -8.39 14.32
CA GLY A 153 -26.43 -8.36 13.61
C GLY A 153 -26.96 -6.94 13.34
N GLN A 154 -26.13 -5.90 13.49
CA GLN A 154 -26.51 -4.50 13.28
C GLN A 154 -26.27 -4.02 11.83
N GLY A 155 -26.25 -4.93 10.84
CA GLY A 155 -26.00 -4.60 9.43
C GLY A 155 -27.01 -3.61 8.84
N GLN A 156 -28.27 -3.61 9.29
CA GLN A 156 -29.25 -2.63 8.88
C GLN A 156 -28.94 -1.21 9.36
N ALA A 157 -28.38 -1.08 10.55
CA ALA A 157 -27.93 0.23 11.05
C ALA A 157 -26.75 0.77 10.21
N ALA A 158 -25.84 -0.11 9.76
CA ALA A 158 -24.71 0.26 8.92
C ALA A 158 -25.11 0.80 7.54
N ALA A 159 -26.33 0.55 7.08
CA ALA A 159 -26.88 1.06 5.82
C ALA A 159 -27.42 2.48 5.90
N GLN A 160 -27.54 3.06 7.09
CA GLN A 160 -27.96 4.45 7.26
C GLN A 160 -26.86 5.41 6.78
N ASP A 161 -27.24 6.48 6.09
CA ASP A 161 -26.32 7.46 5.52
C ASP A 161 -25.39 8.10 6.56
N SER A 162 -25.90 8.32 7.77
CA SER A 162 -25.13 8.95 8.85
C SER A 162 -24.20 7.97 9.58
N PHE A 163 -24.41 6.65 9.47
CA PHE A 163 -23.75 5.67 10.33
C PHE A 163 -22.23 5.76 10.30
N PHE A 164 -21.64 5.87 9.10
CA PHE A 164 -20.19 6.01 8.96
C PHE A 164 -19.71 7.33 9.54
N THR A 165 -20.39 8.45 9.22
CA THR A 165 -20.06 9.77 9.75
C THR A 165 -20.20 9.83 11.26
N ASP A 166 -21.30 9.30 11.84
CA ASP A 166 -21.51 9.24 13.29
C ASP A 166 -20.41 8.44 13.98
N PHE A 167 -19.95 7.36 13.36
CA PHE A 167 -18.86 6.55 13.89
C PHE A 167 -17.51 7.28 13.87
N ILE A 168 -17.10 7.87 12.72
CA ILE A 168 -15.78 8.53 12.62
C ILE A 168 -15.73 9.82 13.46
N THR A 169 -16.86 10.48 13.66
CA THR A 169 -16.97 11.68 14.53
C THR A 169 -17.13 11.33 16.00
N SER A 170 -17.37 10.05 16.36
CA SER A 170 -17.40 9.58 17.74
C SER A 170 -15.98 9.40 18.30
N PRO A 171 -15.47 10.28 19.20
CA PRO A 171 -14.09 10.27 19.63
C PRO A 171 -13.65 8.93 20.24
N GLY A 172 -14.49 8.38 21.14
CA GLY A 172 -14.16 7.17 21.86
C GLY A 172 -14.16 5.91 20.98
N GLN A 173 -15.14 5.77 20.08
CA GLN A 173 -15.26 4.58 19.25
C GLN A 173 -14.19 4.57 18.17
N SER A 174 -13.99 5.68 17.45
CA SER A 174 -12.99 5.77 16.40
C SER A 174 -11.58 5.50 16.93
N ALA A 175 -11.22 6.11 18.06
CA ALA A 175 -9.93 5.88 18.72
C ALA A 175 -9.75 4.43 19.18
N LEU A 176 -10.78 3.82 19.82
CA LEU A 176 -10.72 2.44 20.31
C LEU A 176 -10.40 1.45 19.18
N TYR A 177 -11.15 1.51 18.07
CA TYR A 177 -10.97 0.58 16.96
C TYR A 177 -9.63 0.79 16.24
N ALA A 178 -9.15 2.03 16.12
CA ALA A 178 -7.82 2.32 15.57
C ALA A 178 -6.71 1.68 16.43
N VAL A 179 -6.78 1.82 17.76
CA VAL A 179 -5.83 1.20 18.69
C VAL A 179 -5.89 -0.33 18.63
N LEU A 180 -7.09 -0.93 18.59
CA LEU A 180 -7.24 -2.38 18.49
C LEU A 180 -6.57 -2.92 17.21
N PHE A 181 -6.79 -2.28 16.07
CA PHE A 181 -6.18 -2.68 14.82
C PHE A 181 -4.65 -2.51 14.86
N MET A 182 -4.16 -1.40 15.45
CA MET A 182 -2.73 -1.16 15.64
C MET A 182 -2.07 -2.23 16.51
N LEU A 183 -2.70 -2.63 17.61
CA LEU A 183 -2.17 -3.66 18.50
C LEU A 183 -2.08 -5.02 17.80
N PHE A 184 -3.07 -5.37 16.99
CA PHE A 184 -3.07 -6.61 16.23
C PHE A 184 -1.97 -6.62 15.15
N THR A 185 -1.79 -5.50 14.44
CA THR A 185 -0.68 -5.30 13.51
C THR A 185 0.68 -5.47 14.19
N ALA A 186 0.85 -4.80 15.32
CA ALA A 186 2.08 -4.82 16.10
C ALA A 186 2.42 -6.21 16.62
N TRP A 187 1.41 -6.99 17.03
CA TRP A 187 1.60 -8.37 17.49
C TRP A 187 2.22 -9.26 16.41
N ILE A 188 1.83 -9.10 15.15
CA ILE A 188 2.42 -9.83 14.01
C ILE A 188 3.89 -9.41 13.81
N VAL A 189 4.18 -8.10 13.77
CA VAL A 189 5.53 -7.57 13.56
C VAL A 189 6.47 -7.93 14.72
N PHE A 190 5.96 -7.96 15.95
CA PHE A 190 6.70 -8.36 17.13
C PHE A 190 7.27 -9.78 17.05
N ASN A 191 6.54 -10.70 16.39
CA ASN A 191 6.97 -12.08 16.16
C ASN A 191 8.04 -12.22 15.06
N GLY A 192 8.33 -11.15 14.32
CA GLY A 192 9.40 -11.10 13.31
C GLY A 192 8.97 -11.59 11.92
N VAL A 193 9.96 -11.72 11.02
CA VAL A 193 9.68 -12.00 9.61
C VAL A 193 9.13 -13.41 9.42
N GLU A 194 9.84 -14.43 9.84
CA GLU A 194 9.48 -15.83 9.62
C GLU A 194 8.21 -16.25 10.40
N LYS A 195 8.21 -16.04 11.73
CA LYS A 195 7.13 -16.50 12.64
C LYS A 195 5.94 -15.55 12.69
N GLY A 196 6.11 -14.31 12.26
CA GLY A 196 5.07 -13.28 12.15
C GLY A 196 4.64 -13.11 10.71
N ILE A 197 5.30 -12.22 9.98
CA ILE A 197 4.88 -11.75 8.65
C ILE A 197 4.65 -12.90 7.67
N GLU A 198 5.66 -13.74 7.45
CA GLU A 198 5.57 -14.85 6.50
C GLU A 198 4.48 -15.86 6.88
N LYS A 199 4.45 -16.26 8.16
CA LYS A 199 3.46 -17.23 8.66
C LYS A 199 2.03 -16.75 8.44
N TYR A 200 1.74 -15.49 8.82
CA TYR A 200 0.39 -14.95 8.67
C TYR A 200 0.04 -14.69 7.22
N SER A 201 0.94 -14.15 6.41
CA SER A 201 0.68 -13.94 4.99
C SER A 201 0.41 -15.25 4.23
N ARG A 202 1.12 -16.33 4.54
CA ARG A 202 0.88 -17.67 3.96
C ARG A 202 -0.51 -18.22 4.26
N VAL A 203 -1.16 -17.79 5.34
CA VAL A 203 -2.50 -18.24 5.72
C VAL A 203 -3.56 -17.26 5.23
N LEU A 204 -3.35 -15.95 5.47
CA LEU A 204 -4.34 -14.92 5.18
C LEU A 204 -4.55 -14.72 3.68
N MET A 205 -3.46 -14.77 2.87
CA MET A 205 -3.55 -14.53 1.43
C MET A 205 -4.39 -15.58 0.68
N PRO A 206 -4.19 -16.90 0.86
CA PRO A 206 -5.05 -17.89 0.25
C PRO A 206 -6.52 -17.82 0.74
N ILE A 207 -6.75 -17.58 2.03
CA ILE A 207 -8.11 -17.43 2.57
C ILE A 207 -8.80 -16.23 1.93
N MET A 208 -8.12 -15.08 1.85
CA MET A 208 -8.62 -13.88 1.21
C MET A 208 -8.95 -14.14 -0.27
N LEU A 209 -8.08 -14.85 -1.00
CA LEU A 209 -8.32 -15.19 -2.40
C LEU A 209 -9.57 -16.07 -2.57
N VAL A 210 -9.75 -17.08 -1.73
CA VAL A 210 -10.97 -17.91 -1.74
C VAL A 210 -12.22 -17.09 -1.42
N MET A 211 -12.13 -16.18 -0.43
CA MET A 211 -13.26 -15.32 -0.06
C MET A 211 -13.63 -14.35 -1.19
N ILE A 212 -12.67 -13.70 -1.84
CA ILE A 212 -12.97 -12.76 -2.93
C ILE A 212 -13.59 -13.48 -4.12
N ILE A 213 -13.09 -14.68 -4.47
CA ILE A 213 -13.67 -15.52 -5.53
C ILE A 213 -15.13 -15.91 -5.16
N ALA A 214 -15.35 -16.37 -3.94
CA ALA A 214 -16.68 -16.77 -3.51
C ALA A 214 -17.68 -15.60 -3.55
N ILE A 215 -17.28 -14.42 -3.06
CA ILE A 215 -18.14 -13.22 -3.09
C ILE A 215 -18.33 -12.72 -4.53
N ALA A 216 -17.31 -12.78 -5.40
CA ALA A 216 -17.43 -12.42 -6.80
C ALA A 216 -18.42 -13.34 -7.54
N ILE A 217 -18.35 -14.66 -7.33
CA ILE A 217 -19.34 -15.62 -7.87
C ILE A 217 -20.72 -15.29 -7.34
N PHE A 218 -20.86 -15.05 -6.05
CA PHE A 218 -22.12 -14.65 -5.44
C PHE A 218 -22.68 -13.36 -6.07
N ALA A 219 -21.86 -12.33 -6.29
CA ALA A 219 -22.25 -11.08 -6.92
C ALA A 219 -22.86 -11.28 -8.33
N MET A 220 -22.37 -12.26 -9.08
CA MET A 220 -22.90 -12.58 -10.42
C MET A 220 -24.29 -13.24 -10.37
N THR A 221 -24.66 -13.87 -9.26
CA THR A 221 -25.99 -14.49 -9.07
C THR A 221 -27.07 -13.51 -8.62
N LEU A 222 -26.68 -12.29 -8.25
CA LEU A 222 -27.60 -11.27 -7.74
C LEU A 222 -28.59 -10.83 -8.83
N LYS A 223 -29.84 -10.59 -8.41
CA LYS A 223 -30.90 -10.02 -9.21
C LYS A 223 -31.80 -9.16 -8.31
N HIS A 224 -32.08 -7.94 -8.73
CA HIS A 224 -32.95 -7.01 -8.03
C HIS A 224 -33.83 -6.26 -9.02
N THR A 225 -35.11 -6.02 -8.63
CA THR A 225 -36.00 -5.15 -9.38
C THR A 225 -36.28 -3.93 -8.51
N ASP A 226 -35.96 -2.75 -9.04
CA ASP A 226 -36.14 -1.48 -8.33
C ASP A 226 -37.64 -1.06 -8.26
N ALA A 227 -37.87 0.08 -7.60
CA ALA A 227 -39.22 0.62 -7.44
C ALA A 227 -39.87 1.01 -8.77
N ASP A 228 -39.09 1.29 -9.79
CA ASP A 228 -39.54 1.66 -11.14
C ASP A 228 -39.77 0.44 -12.03
N GLY A 229 -39.63 -0.77 -11.49
CA GLY A 229 -39.84 -2.05 -12.20
C GLY A 229 -38.66 -2.46 -13.09
N VAL A 230 -37.49 -1.78 -13.02
CA VAL A 230 -36.32 -2.14 -13.78
C VAL A 230 -35.56 -3.27 -13.07
N THR A 231 -35.42 -4.39 -13.75
CA THR A 231 -34.68 -5.55 -13.25
C THR A 231 -33.23 -5.49 -13.70
N ARG A 232 -32.31 -5.48 -12.72
CA ARG A 232 -30.86 -5.54 -12.95
C ARG A 232 -30.29 -6.86 -12.43
N THR A 233 -29.28 -7.38 -13.12
CA THR A 233 -28.60 -8.62 -12.76
C THR A 233 -27.09 -8.44 -12.60
N GLY A 234 -26.47 -9.29 -11.78
CA GLY A 234 -25.01 -9.28 -11.60
C GLY A 234 -24.24 -9.50 -12.90
N LEU A 235 -24.76 -10.33 -13.82
CA LEU A 235 -24.13 -10.54 -15.13
C LEU A 235 -24.17 -9.29 -16.00
N GLN A 236 -25.21 -8.47 -15.93
CA GLN A 236 -25.24 -7.16 -16.60
C GLN A 236 -24.19 -6.21 -16.01
N GLY A 237 -24.07 -6.20 -14.68
CA GLY A 237 -23.00 -5.43 -14.00
C GLY A 237 -21.59 -5.90 -14.39
N LEU A 238 -21.40 -7.21 -14.52
CA LEU A 238 -20.15 -7.79 -15.03
C LEU A 238 -19.86 -7.34 -16.49
N ALA A 239 -20.90 -7.30 -17.33
CA ALA A 239 -20.77 -6.80 -18.69
C ALA A 239 -20.34 -5.33 -18.72
N VAL A 240 -20.91 -4.47 -17.85
CA VAL A 240 -20.49 -3.07 -17.68
C VAL A 240 -19.01 -2.97 -17.30
N TYR A 241 -18.56 -3.83 -16.37
CA TYR A 241 -17.18 -3.86 -15.91
C TYR A 241 -16.18 -4.28 -17.00
N LEU A 242 -16.51 -5.35 -17.75
CA LEU A 242 -15.56 -5.96 -18.71
C LEU A 242 -15.63 -5.35 -20.12
N THR A 243 -16.74 -4.70 -20.49
CA THR A 243 -16.90 -4.14 -21.85
C THR A 243 -16.13 -2.83 -21.97
N PRO A 244 -15.18 -2.73 -22.93
CA PRO A 244 -14.48 -1.48 -23.17
C PRO A 244 -15.44 -0.39 -23.68
N SER A 245 -15.49 0.74 -23.01
CA SER A 245 -16.28 1.88 -23.44
C SER A 245 -15.37 2.96 -24.03
N PHE A 246 -15.59 3.27 -25.32
CA PHE A 246 -14.88 4.32 -26.04
C PHE A 246 -15.73 5.60 -26.19
N LYS A 247 -16.90 5.68 -25.50
CA LYS A 247 -17.77 6.85 -25.57
C LYS A 247 -17.06 8.09 -25.03
N GLY A 248 -17.03 9.15 -25.83
CA GLY A 248 -16.38 10.41 -25.45
C GLY A 248 -14.86 10.32 -25.27
N LEU A 249 -14.20 9.31 -25.85
CA LEU A 249 -12.76 9.16 -25.77
C LEU A 249 -12.06 10.24 -26.61
N THR A 250 -11.48 11.21 -25.90
CA THR A 250 -10.56 12.21 -26.45
C THR A 250 -9.14 11.90 -26.04
N LEU A 251 -8.14 12.53 -26.68
CA LEU A 251 -6.74 12.39 -26.26
C LEU A 251 -6.55 12.79 -24.78
N ARG A 252 -7.18 13.87 -24.35
CA ARG A 252 -7.18 14.32 -22.94
C ARG A 252 -7.72 13.23 -22.01
N ARG A 253 -8.87 12.63 -22.38
CA ARG A 253 -9.48 11.55 -21.59
C ARG A 253 -8.61 10.30 -21.55
N LEU A 254 -7.99 9.92 -22.67
CA LEU A 254 -7.05 8.79 -22.70
C LEU A 254 -5.84 9.02 -21.80
N LEU A 255 -5.25 10.22 -21.82
CA LEU A 255 -4.15 10.57 -20.94
C LEU A 255 -4.56 10.51 -19.46
N GLN A 256 -5.78 10.95 -19.13
CA GLN A 256 -6.31 10.85 -17.78
C GLN A 256 -6.47 9.39 -17.33
N ILE A 257 -7.03 8.51 -18.18
CA ILE A 257 -7.16 7.07 -17.90
C ILE A 257 -5.78 6.43 -17.68
N LEU A 258 -4.78 6.77 -18.51
CA LEU A 258 -3.41 6.31 -18.35
C LEU A 258 -2.83 6.73 -16.99
N LEU A 259 -3.00 7.98 -16.58
CA LEU A 259 -2.49 8.49 -15.31
C LEU A 259 -3.23 7.88 -14.11
N ASP A 260 -4.54 7.69 -14.19
CA ASP A 260 -5.33 7.03 -13.17
C ASP A 260 -4.90 5.57 -12.99
N ALA A 261 -4.66 4.84 -14.10
CA ALA A 261 -4.16 3.47 -14.07
C ALA A 261 -2.73 3.38 -13.50
N MET A 262 -1.82 4.27 -13.91
CA MET A 262 -0.45 4.32 -13.37
C MET A 262 -0.43 4.63 -11.88
N SER A 263 -1.24 5.61 -11.45
CA SER A 263 -1.39 5.98 -10.05
C SER A 263 -1.95 4.82 -9.22
N GLN A 264 -2.88 4.04 -9.78
CA GLN A 264 -3.41 2.83 -9.11
C GLN A 264 -2.34 1.74 -8.95
N ILE A 265 -1.58 1.43 -10.01
CA ILE A 265 -0.50 0.43 -9.98
C ILE A 265 0.57 0.82 -8.98
N PHE A 266 0.97 2.08 -9.01
CA PHE A 266 2.00 2.62 -8.16
C PHE A 266 1.64 2.50 -6.67
N PHE A 267 0.41 2.84 -6.32
CA PHE A 267 -0.11 2.69 -4.98
C PHE A 267 -0.26 1.21 -4.57
N SER A 268 -0.82 0.38 -5.48
CA SER A 268 -1.13 -1.03 -5.22
C SER A 268 0.14 -1.85 -4.96
N LEU A 269 1.17 -1.72 -5.78
CA LEU A 269 2.39 -2.53 -5.68
C LEU A 269 3.31 -2.16 -4.51
N SER A 270 2.95 -1.20 -3.67
CA SER A 270 3.75 -0.75 -2.52
C SER A 270 5.18 -0.36 -2.89
N VAL A 271 5.39 0.22 -4.08
CA VAL A 271 6.71 0.64 -4.57
C VAL A 271 7.07 2.05 -4.12
N SER A 272 8.36 2.37 -4.05
CA SER A 272 8.92 3.67 -3.66
C SER A 272 8.59 4.15 -2.24
N MET A 273 8.01 3.27 -1.40
CA MET A 273 7.78 3.52 0.03
C MET A 273 8.71 2.68 0.93
N GLY A 274 9.77 2.11 0.37
CA GLY A 274 10.79 1.36 1.10
C GLY A 274 10.37 -0.04 1.55
N ILE A 275 9.13 -0.45 1.36
CA ILE A 275 8.64 -1.77 1.76
C ILE A 275 9.31 -2.86 0.94
N MET A 276 9.31 -2.74 -0.38
CA MET A 276 9.91 -3.75 -1.27
C MET A 276 11.43 -3.77 -1.16
N ILE A 277 12.07 -2.64 -0.83
CA ILE A 277 13.51 -2.60 -0.48
C ILE A 277 13.76 -3.37 0.82
N THR A 278 12.95 -3.14 1.86
CA THR A 278 13.06 -3.83 3.14
C THR A 278 12.86 -5.33 2.97
N TYR A 279 11.80 -5.74 2.28
CA TYR A 279 11.52 -7.15 2.00
C TYR A 279 12.62 -7.76 1.12
N GLY A 280 13.08 -7.06 0.09
CA GLY A 280 14.23 -7.45 -0.72
C GLY A 280 15.47 -7.74 0.12
N SER A 281 15.73 -6.94 1.17
CA SER A 281 16.87 -7.16 2.08
C SER A 281 16.79 -8.44 2.91
N TYR A 282 15.61 -9.08 2.98
CA TYR A 282 15.38 -10.36 3.65
C TYR A 282 15.40 -11.55 2.68
N VAL A 283 15.44 -11.29 1.37
CA VAL A 283 15.41 -12.32 0.32
C VAL A 283 16.79 -12.96 0.19
N LYS A 284 16.81 -14.29 0.18
CA LYS A 284 18.03 -15.05 -0.03
C LYS A 284 18.51 -14.97 -1.50
N LYS A 285 19.81 -15.15 -1.72
CA LYS A 285 20.42 -15.10 -3.06
C LYS A 285 19.97 -16.22 -4.00
N ASP A 286 19.45 -17.32 -3.47
CA ASP A 286 18.91 -18.46 -4.23
C ASP A 286 17.47 -18.25 -4.73
N VAL A 287 16.78 -17.18 -4.31
CA VAL A 287 15.44 -16.83 -4.80
C VAL A 287 15.53 -16.13 -6.15
N ASP A 288 14.66 -16.50 -7.08
CA ASP A 288 14.53 -15.84 -8.38
C ASP A 288 13.69 -14.57 -8.26
N ILE A 289 14.33 -13.39 -8.47
CA ILE A 289 13.63 -12.09 -8.42
C ILE A 289 12.62 -11.98 -9.56
N ASN A 290 13.00 -12.32 -10.79
CA ASN A 290 12.13 -12.15 -11.94
C ASN A 290 10.84 -12.98 -11.80
N ALA A 291 10.98 -14.25 -11.42
CA ALA A 291 9.82 -15.11 -11.16
C ALA A 291 8.97 -14.58 -9.98
N SER A 292 9.61 -14.10 -8.92
CA SER A 292 8.90 -13.54 -7.75
C SER A 292 8.12 -12.28 -8.08
N VAL A 293 8.69 -11.36 -8.87
CA VAL A 293 8.03 -10.13 -9.31
C VAL A 293 6.76 -10.46 -10.10
N HIS A 294 6.85 -11.34 -11.09
CA HIS A 294 5.67 -11.75 -11.87
C HIS A 294 4.60 -12.43 -11.00
N GLN A 295 5.00 -13.23 -10.01
CA GLN A 295 4.05 -13.82 -9.07
C GLN A 295 3.34 -12.78 -8.21
N ILE A 296 4.06 -11.76 -7.72
CA ILE A 296 3.48 -10.66 -6.93
C ILE A 296 2.51 -9.85 -7.78
N GLU A 297 2.90 -9.47 -9.00
CA GLU A 297 2.05 -8.75 -9.95
C GLU A 297 0.79 -9.53 -10.30
N PHE A 298 0.92 -10.84 -10.54
CA PHE A 298 -0.22 -11.69 -10.84
C PHE A 298 -1.21 -11.76 -9.67
N PHE A 299 -0.72 -11.88 -8.44
CA PHE A 299 -1.56 -11.87 -7.24
C PHE A 299 -2.26 -10.53 -7.05
N ASP A 300 -1.53 -9.41 -7.11
CA ASP A 300 -2.09 -8.09 -6.93
C ASP A 300 -3.14 -7.76 -7.99
N THR A 301 -2.79 -7.96 -9.26
CA THR A 301 -3.69 -7.74 -10.40
C THR A 301 -4.91 -8.66 -10.34
N GLY A 302 -4.69 -9.94 -10.03
CA GLY A 302 -5.78 -10.92 -9.90
C GLY A 302 -6.78 -10.52 -8.83
N VAL A 303 -6.30 -10.09 -7.68
CA VAL A 303 -7.17 -9.59 -6.60
C VAL A 303 -7.88 -8.30 -6.98
N ALA A 304 -7.20 -7.35 -7.64
CA ALA A 304 -7.83 -6.11 -8.11
C ALA A 304 -8.96 -6.40 -9.12
N LEU A 305 -8.72 -7.29 -10.09
CA LEU A 305 -9.74 -7.70 -11.05
C LEU A 305 -10.93 -8.41 -10.40
N LEU A 306 -10.66 -9.33 -9.47
CA LEU A 306 -11.71 -10.03 -8.71
C LEU A 306 -12.51 -9.06 -7.82
N ALA A 307 -11.86 -8.05 -7.24
CA ALA A 307 -12.54 -7.01 -6.49
C ALA A 307 -13.48 -6.20 -7.38
N GLY A 308 -13.06 -5.85 -8.60
CA GLY A 308 -13.94 -5.24 -9.60
C GLY A 308 -15.13 -6.12 -9.95
N MET A 309 -14.91 -7.42 -10.17
CA MET A 309 -15.97 -8.41 -10.45
C MET A 309 -16.91 -8.63 -9.26
N MET A 310 -16.44 -8.40 -8.05
CA MET A 310 -17.26 -8.49 -6.83
C MET A 310 -18.08 -7.21 -6.61
N ILE A 311 -17.46 -6.05 -6.70
CA ILE A 311 -18.02 -4.78 -6.24
C ILE A 311 -18.91 -4.15 -7.31
N ILE A 312 -18.45 -4.07 -8.56
CA ILE A 312 -19.19 -3.40 -9.63
C ILE A 312 -20.54 -4.08 -9.92
N PRO A 313 -20.60 -5.40 -10.13
CA PRO A 313 -21.91 -6.07 -10.29
C PRO A 313 -22.82 -5.90 -9.07
N THR A 314 -22.25 -5.96 -7.86
CA THR A 314 -23.02 -5.83 -6.62
C THR A 314 -23.69 -4.46 -6.52
N ILE A 315 -22.97 -3.38 -6.75
CA ILE A 315 -23.53 -2.02 -6.72
C ILE A 315 -24.49 -1.79 -7.89
N PHE A 316 -24.11 -2.24 -9.10
CA PHE A 316 -24.93 -2.09 -10.30
C PHE A 316 -26.33 -2.68 -10.12
N VAL A 317 -26.44 -3.83 -9.47
CA VAL A 317 -27.73 -4.52 -9.26
C VAL A 317 -28.69 -3.69 -8.41
N PHE A 318 -28.20 -3.03 -7.35
CA PHE A 318 -29.04 -2.34 -6.36
C PHE A 318 -29.11 -0.82 -6.58
N GLU A 319 -28.01 -0.18 -7.00
CA GLU A 319 -27.91 1.28 -7.10
C GLU A 319 -27.65 1.77 -8.54
N GLY A 320 -27.47 0.86 -9.51
CA GLY A 320 -27.07 1.24 -10.88
C GLY A 320 -25.64 1.71 -10.97
N VAL A 321 -25.25 2.30 -12.09
CA VAL A 321 -23.87 2.83 -12.31
C VAL A 321 -23.59 4.07 -11.45
N GLU A 322 -24.65 4.81 -11.09
CA GLU A 322 -24.57 6.06 -10.32
C GLU A 322 -24.22 5.85 -8.85
N GLY A 323 -24.42 4.63 -8.31
CA GLY A 323 -24.08 4.27 -6.93
C GLY A 323 -22.58 4.15 -6.64
N MET A 324 -21.72 4.30 -7.64
CA MET A 324 -20.28 4.18 -7.50
C MET A 324 -19.65 5.45 -6.93
N SER A 325 -19.50 5.51 -5.61
CA SER A 325 -18.79 6.60 -4.93
C SER A 325 -17.28 6.38 -4.89
N ALA A 326 -16.49 7.47 -4.79
CA ALA A 326 -15.05 7.40 -4.66
C ALA A 326 -14.60 7.14 -3.22
N GLY A 327 -13.43 6.54 -3.07
CA GLY A 327 -12.74 6.41 -1.80
C GLY A 327 -13.48 5.56 -0.75
N PRO A 328 -13.39 5.95 0.54
CA PRO A 328 -14.01 5.21 1.63
C PRO A 328 -15.53 5.09 1.52
N GLY A 329 -16.22 6.03 0.87
CA GLY A 329 -17.67 6.01 0.67
C GLY A 329 -18.16 4.73 -0.01
N LEU A 330 -17.42 4.23 -1.00
CA LEU A 330 -17.74 2.98 -1.68
C LEU A 330 -17.86 1.81 -0.69
N MET A 331 -16.92 1.70 0.22
CA MET A 331 -16.79 0.58 1.14
C MET A 331 -17.66 0.71 2.39
N PHE A 332 -17.79 1.92 2.93
CA PHE A 332 -18.41 2.16 4.23
C PHE A 332 -19.84 2.75 4.15
N VAL A 333 -20.27 3.16 2.96
CA VAL A 333 -21.62 3.68 2.72
C VAL A 333 -22.38 2.87 1.67
N SER A 334 -21.86 2.77 0.43
CA SER A 334 -22.58 2.10 -0.66
C SER A 334 -22.73 0.59 -0.41
N LEU A 335 -21.65 -0.13 -0.12
CA LEU A 335 -21.75 -1.58 0.10
C LEU A 335 -22.63 -2.00 1.28
N PRO A 336 -22.62 -1.35 2.46
CA PRO A 336 -23.56 -1.65 3.52
C PRO A 336 -25.03 -1.50 3.13
N LYS A 337 -25.38 -0.49 2.32
CA LYS A 337 -26.76 -0.34 1.78
C LYS A 337 -27.14 -1.52 0.90
N VAL A 338 -26.22 -1.94 0.03
CA VAL A 338 -26.43 -3.12 -0.81
C VAL A 338 -26.61 -4.38 0.02
N PHE A 339 -25.76 -4.61 1.04
CA PHE A 339 -25.94 -5.77 1.93
C PHE A 339 -27.25 -5.73 2.71
N ALA A 340 -27.70 -4.55 3.15
CA ALA A 340 -28.98 -4.38 3.83
C ALA A 340 -30.17 -4.70 2.92
N SER A 341 -30.04 -4.47 1.61
CA SER A 341 -31.07 -4.79 0.62
C SER A 341 -31.14 -6.28 0.24
N MET A 342 -30.17 -7.09 0.70
CA MET A 342 -30.15 -8.54 0.43
C MET A 342 -30.98 -9.31 1.50
N PRO A 343 -32.06 -9.96 1.13
CA PRO A 343 -32.83 -10.78 2.09
C PRO A 343 -31.95 -11.94 2.60
N HIS A 344 -31.92 -12.17 3.92
CA HIS A 344 -31.26 -13.28 4.63
C HIS A 344 -29.75 -13.42 4.46
N LEU A 345 -29.13 -13.04 3.34
CA LEU A 345 -27.71 -13.23 3.07
C LEU A 345 -26.85 -11.99 3.34
N GLY A 346 -27.45 -10.81 3.45
CA GLY A 346 -26.71 -9.55 3.57
C GLY A 346 -25.78 -9.49 4.78
N ARG A 347 -26.20 -10.07 5.92
CA ARG A 347 -25.35 -10.16 7.11
C ARG A 347 -24.09 -11.01 6.86
N ILE A 348 -24.25 -12.17 6.22
CA ILE A 348 -23.14 -13.08 5.92
C ILE A 348 -22.22 -12.47 4.86
N ALA A 349 -22.79 -11.90 3.81
CA ALA A 349 -22.02 -11.22 2.74
C ALA A 349 -21.22 -10.03 3.28
N GLY A 350 -21.86 -9.18 4.09
CA GLY A 350 -21.17 -8.04 4.72
C GLY A 350 -20.07 -8.47 5.69
N LEU A 351 -20.33 -9.48 6.53
CA LEU A 351 -19.32 -10.02 7.43
C LEU A 351 -18.12 -10.60 6.64
N ALA A 352 -18.39 -11.41 5.62
CA ALA A 352 -17.34 -12.00 4.78
C ALA A 352 -16.53 -10.92 4.07
N PHE A 353 -17.19 -9.90 3.50
CA PHE A 353 -16.53 -8.77 2.86
C PHE A 353 -15.60 -8.01 3.82
N PHE A 354 -16.08 -7.63 5.02
CA PHE A 354 -15.26 -6.85 5.95
C PHE A 354 -14.14 -7.68 6.60
N ILE A 355 -14.31 -9.00 6.79
CA ILE A 355 -13.20 -9.89 7.20
C ILE A 355 -12.14 -9.95 6.11
N MET A 356 -12.52 -10.11 4.85
CA MET A 356 -11.62 -10.12 3.71
C MET A 356 -10.86 -8.77 3.61
N ALA A 357 -11.58 -7.66 3.75
CA ALA A 357 -11.00 -6.32 3.75
C ALA A 357 -10.03 -6.10 4.94
N ALA A 358 -10.34 -6.67 6.10
CA ALA A 358 -9.44 -6.64 7.25
C ALA A 358 -8.13 -7.41 6.97
N PHE A 359 -8.19 -8.54 6.28
CA PHE A 359 -6.98 -9.27 5.89
C PHE A 359 -6.10 -8.45 4.94
N ALA A 360 -6.70 -7.81 3.92
CA ALA A 360 -5.98 -6.92 3.01
C ALA A 360 -5.36 -5.72 3.74
N ALA A 361 -6.11 -5.04 4.61
CA ALA A 361 -5.62 -3.93 5.40
C ALA A 361 -4.49 -4.35 6.35
N LEU A 362 -4.64 -5.50 7.01
CA LEU A 362 -3.70 -5.99 8.01
C LEU A 362 -2.35 -6.36 7.40
N THR A 363 -2.34 -7.10 6.28
CA THR A 363 -1.10 -7.51 5.62
C THR A 363 -0.30 -6.31 5.13
N SER A 364 -0.96 -5.29 4.58
CA SER A 364 -0.32 -4.03 4.18
C SER A 364 0.17 -3.23 5.38
N CYS A 365 -0.64 -3.10 6.44
CA CYS A 365 -0.25 -2.37 7.66
C CYS A 365 0.95 -3.01 8.37
N VAL A 366 1.02 -4.34 8.39
CA VAL A 366 2.16 -5.12 8.89
C VAL A 366 3.42 -4.80 8.10
N SER A 367 3.34 -4.69 6.77
CA SER A 367 4.47 -4.37 5.91
C SER A 367 5.01 -2.95 6.14
N VAL A 368 4.10 -1.98 6.32
CA VAL A 368 4.44 -0.60 6.66
C VAL A 368 5.16 -0.54 8.01
N LEU A 369 4.59 -1.16 9.07
CA LEU A 369 5.19 -1.16 10.40
C LEU A 369 6.52 -1.92 10.43
N GLU A 370 6.65 -3.03 9.69
CA GLU A 370 7.91 -3.76 9.55
C GLU A 370 8.99 -2.89 8.92
N THR A 371 8.65 -2.15 7.86
CA THR A 371 9.61 -1.27 7.19
C THR A 371 10.14 -0.20 8.13
N ILE A 372 9.28 0.41 8.94
CA ILE A 372 9.68 1.38 9.96
C ILE A 372 10.55 0.70 11.02
N THR A 373 10.11 -0.45 11.53
CA THR A 373 10.82 -1.21 12.55
C THR A 373 12.23 -1.59 12.08
N ALA A 374 12.35 -2.10 10.85
CA ALA A 374 13.63 -2.54 10.28
C ALA A 374 14.61 -1.37 10.09
N ASN A 375 14.15 -0.25 9.55
CA ASN A 375 14.98 0.95 9.41
C ASN A 375 15.41 1.49 10.79
N CYS A 376 14.49 1.59 11.75
CA CYS A 376 14.82 2.04 13.10
C CYS A 376 15.83 1.10 13.80
N MET A 377 15.68 -0.22 13.66
CA MET A 377 16.65 -1.18 14.18
C MET A 377 18.03 -1.00 13.58
N GLU A 378 18.11 -0.72 12.27
CA GLU A 378 19.37 -0.54 11.55
C GLU A 378 20.05 0.77 11.92
N ILE A 379 19.30 1.87 12.08
CA ILE A 379 19.82 3.19 12.44
C ILE A 379 20.25 3.26 13.90
N PHE A 380 19.39 2.79 14.82
CA PHE A 380 19.58 2.93 16.27
C PHE A 380 20.24 1.70 16.91
N HIS A 381 20.57 0.68 16.12
CA HIS A 381 21.17 -0.59 16.60
C HIS A 381 20.37 -1.25 17.75
N THR A 382 19.03 -1.19 17.67
CA THR A 382 18.12 -1.68 18.69
C THR A 382 17.60 -3.09 18.40
N LYS A 383 17.09 -3.78 19.45
CA LYS A 383 16.49 -5.11 19.30
C LYS A 383 15.03 -4.99 18.83
N ARG A 384 14.58 -5.88 17.95
CA ARG A 384 13.23 -5.92 17.38
C ARG A 384 12.11 -5.70 18.41
N LYS A 385 12.08 -6.52 19.46
CA LYS A 385 11.03 -6.44 20.48
C LYS A 385 10.88 -5.04 21.07
N ARG A 386 11.99 -4.41 21.45
CA ARG A 386 12.00 -3.06 22.03
C ARG A 386 11.52 -2.03 21.02
N THR A 387 12.05 -2.10 19.81
CA THR A 387 11.69 -1.16 18.72
C THR A 387 10.20 -1.27 18.38
N THR A 388 9.70 -2.50 18.22
CA THR A 388 8.27 -2.71 17.91
C THR A 388 7.37 -2.17 19.02
N ILE A 389 7.69 -2.41 20.31
CA ILE A 389 6.89 -1.88 21.42
C ILE A 389 6.87 -0.35 21.42
N VAL A 390 8.04 0.30 21.28
CA VAL A 390 8.12 1.77 21.24
C VAL A 390 7.32 2.35 20.07
N LEU A 391 7.48 1.77 18.89
CA LEU A 391 6.73 2.20 17.69
C LEU A 391 5.24 1.93 17.86
N THR A 392 4.84 0.81 18.46
CA THR A 392 3.42 0.51 18.73
C THR A 392 2.77 1.58 19.60
N VAL A 393 3.41 1.93 20.72
CA VAL A 393 2.89 2.97 21.61
C VAL A 393 2.82 4.32 20.90
N LEU A 394 3.90 4.68 20.17
CA LEU A 394 3.96 5.93 19.41
C LEU A 394 2.81 6.01 18.39
N TYR A 395 2.67 4.98 17.55
CA TYR A 395 1.65 4.99 16.49
C TYR A 395 0.23 4.78 17.03
N ALA A 396 0.05 4.10 18.16
CA ALA A 396 -1.25 4.05 18.83
C ALA A 396 -1.69 5.46 19.25
N VAL A 397 -0.78 6.24 19.86
CA VAL A 397 -1.08 7.64 20.24
C VAL A 397 -1.35 8.50 19.00
N ILE A 398 -0.48 8.41 17.98
CA ILE A 398 -0.65 9.20 16.74
C ILE A 398 -1.96 8.83 16.04
N SER A 399 -2.30 7.54 15.93
CA SER A 399 -3.55 7.08 15.32
C SER A 399 -4.78 7.61 16.06
N VAL A 400 -4.73 7.72 17.39
CA VAL A 400 -5.79 8.38 18.17
C VAL A 400 -5.91 9.85 17.79
N VAL A 401 -4.81 10.60 17.70
CA VAL A 401 -4.83 12.01 17.28
C VAL A 401 -5.42 12.17 15.88
N ILE A 402 -5.02 11.32 14.93
CA ILE A 402 -5.55 11.34 13.56
C ILE A 402 -7.05 10.97 13.54
N ALA A 403 -7.48 9.97 14.31
CA ALA A 403 -8.89 9.61 14.43
C ALA A 403 -9.75 10.76 15.01
N LEU A 404 -9.20 11.50 15.97
CA LEU A 404 -9.84 12.68 16.53
C LEU A 404 -9.88 13.88 15.57
N GLY A 405 -9.17 13.83 14.46
CA GLY A 405 -9.22 14.81 13.37
C GLY A 405 -10.60 14.94 12.72
N TYR A 406 -11.48 13.95 12.87
CA TYR A 406 -12.89 14.00 12.43
C TYR A 406 -13.84 14.55 13.51
N SER A 407 -13.36 14.85 14.72
CA SER A 407 -14.18 15.27 15.86
C SER A 407 -13.55 16.45 16.63
N ILE A 408 -12.72 16.14 17.64
CA ILE A 408 -12.15 17.16 18.56
C ILE A 408 -11.16 18.08 17.83
N PHE A 409 -10.36 17.52 16.91
CA PHE A 409 -9.37 18.27 16.14
C PHE A 409 -9.83 18.50 14.69
N TYR A 410 -11.15 18.62 14.49
CA TYR A 410 -11.71 18.83 13.15
C TYR A 410 -11.17 20.12 12.53
N VAL A 411 -10.61 19.98 11.34
CA VAL A 411 -10.12 21.11 10.54
C VAL A 411 -10.28 20.78 9.05
N GLU A 412 -10.80 21.72 8.30
CA GLU A 412 -10.88 21.64 6.84
C GLU A 412 -9.65 22.27 6.22
N LEU A 413 -8.89 21.46 5.49
CA LEU A 413 -7.64 21.86 4.85
C LEU A 413 -7.82 21.81 3.33
N PRO A 414 -7.66 22.94 2.62
CA PRO A 414 -7.60 22.92 1.17
C PRO A 414 -6.30 22.25 0.72
N LEU A 415 -6.41 21.17 -0.05
CA LEU A 415 -5.27 20.46 -0.59
C LEU A 415 -4.88 21.01 -1.97
N PRO A 416 -3.61 20.95 -2.38
CA PRO A 416 -3.14 21.49 -3.65
C PRO A 416 -3.82 20.90 -4.89
N ASN A 417 -4.34 19.68 -4.81
CA ASN A 417 -5.14 19.05 -5.85
C ASN A 417 -6.59 19.57 -5.96
N GLY A 418 -6.96 20.58 -5.15
CA GLY A 418 -8.28 21.21 -5.14
C GLY A 418 -9.33 20.53 -4.26
N SER A 419 -9.01 19.39 -3.62
CA SER A 419 -9.91 18.76 -2.66
C SER A 419 -9.82 19.43 -1.29
N ILE A 420 -10.88 19.27 -0.48
CA ILE A 420 -10.90 19.65 0.95
C ILE A 420 -10.81 18.35 1.73
N GLY A 421 -9.92 18.31 2.70
CA GLY A 421 -9.72 17.12 3.54
C GLY A 421 -9.41 17.47 4.99
N GLN A 422 -9.39 16.47 5.85
CA GLN A 422 -8.98 16.56 7.24
C GLN A 422 -7.52 16.14 7.40
N ILE A 423 -7.06 16.01 8.64
CA ILE A 423 -5.66 15.66 8.95
C ILE A 423 -5.26 14.31 8.31
N LEU A 424 -6.16 13.33 8.29
CA LEU A 424 -5.92 12.05 7.62
C LEU A 424 -5.63 12.24 6.13
N ASP A 425 -6.48 13.01 5.45
CA ASP A 425 -6.38 13.26 4.02
C ASP A 425 -5.11 14.06 3.68
N LEU A 426 -4.67 14.94 4.56
CA LEU A 426 -3.40 15.66 4.43
C LEU A 426 -2.21 14.69 4.51
N MET A 427 -2.21 13.75 5.48
CA MET A 427 -1.14 12.74 5.60
C MET A 427 -1.09 11.83 4.37
N ASP A 428 -2.26 11.40 3.90
CA ASP A 428 -2.39 10.61 2.66
C ASP A 428 -1.87 11.39 1.45
N TYR A 429 -2.28 12.65 1.29
CA TYR A 429 -1.84 13.51 0.20
C TYR A 429 -0.31 13.70 0.19
N ILE A 430 0.29 14.04 1.34
CA ILE A 430 1.74 14.24 1.44
C ILE A 430 2.49 12.96 1.10
N SER A 431 2.08 11.82 1.65
CA SER A 431 2.76 10.55 1.43
C SER A 431 2.56 10.02 0.00
N ASN A 432 1.32 9.87 -0.44
CA ASN A 432 1.00 9.15 -1.67
C ASN A 432 1.00 10.06 -2.92
N SER A 433 0.45 11.28 -2.80
CA SER A 433 0.30 12.15 -3.97
C SER A 433 1.55 12.99 -4.23
N PHE A 434 2.28 13.39 -3.19
CA PHE A 434 3.46 14.23 -3.32
C PHE A 434 4.78 13.43 -3.24
N MET A 435 5.03 12.75 -2.11
CA MET A 435 6.35 12.14 -1.88
C MET A 435 6.62 10.95 -2.77
N MET A 436 5.68 10.02 -2.90
CA MET A 436 5.93 8.77 -3.62
C MET A 436 6.26 8.98 -5.10
N PRO A 437 5.51 9.77 -5.91
CA PRO A 437 5.89 10.05 -7.30
C PRO A 437 7.25 10.73 -7.42
N PHE A 438 7.55 11.68 -6.53
CA PHE A 438 8.84 12.36 -6.50
C PHE A 438 10.02 11.43 -6.20
N ILE A 439 9.87 10.57 -5.19
CA ILE A 439 10.86 9.56 -4.82
C ILE A 439 11.08 8.56 -5.95
N SER A 440 9.99 8.09 -6.57
CA SER A 440 10.05 7.13 -7.68
C SER A 440 10.79 7.71 -8.88
N MET A 441 10.51 8.97 -9.22
CA MET A 441 11.22 9.69 -10.28
C MET A 441 12.74 9.75 -9.98
N LEU A 442 13.10 10.16 -8.77
CA LEU A 442 14.52 10.26 -8.37
C LEU A 442 15.20 8.89 -8.31
N SER A 443 14.49 7.85 -7.84
CA SER A 443 15.00 6.47 -7.84
C SER A 443 15.26 5.98 -9.26
N ALA A 444 14.34 6.24 -10.19
CA ALA A 444 14.50 5.89 -11.59
C ALA A 444 15.66 6.65 -12.25
N ILE A 445 15.87 7.93 -11.92
CA ILE A 445 17.03 8.71 -12.37
C ILE A 445 18.33 8.12 -11.79
N LEU A 446 18.36 7.79 -10.51
CA LEU A 446 19.53 7.16 -9.87
C LEU A 446 19.89 5.85 -10.58
N ILE A 447 18.92 4.96 -10.78
CA ILE A 447 19.17 3.66 -11.41
C ILE A 447 19.45 3.80 -12.89
N GLY A 448 18.67 4.60 -13.61
CA GLY A 448 18.77 4.72 -15.07
C GLY A 448 20.00 5.46 -15.57
N TRP A 449 20.47 6.47 -14.81
CA TRP A 449 21.49 7.42 -15.29
C TRP A 449 22.74 7.53 -14.42
N VAL A 450 22.62 7.33 -13.09
CA VAL A 450 23.75 7.55 -12.17
C VAL A 450 24.54 6.28 -11.90
N VAL A 451 23.86 5.16 -11.60
CA VAL A 451 24.50 3.86 -11.37
C VAL A 451 24.43 2.95 -12.59
N GLY A 452 23.48 3.18 -13.49
CA GLY A 452 23.20 2.38 -14.68
C GLY A 452 22.25 1.22 -14.40
N PRO A 453 21.36 0.87 -15.38
CA PRO A 453 20.39 -0.23 -15.24
C PRO A 453 21.05 -1.58 -14.99
N ASP A 454 22.28 -1.79 -15.47
CA ASP A 454 23.03 -3.04 -15.30
C ASP A 454 23.25 -3.36 -13.82
N TRP A 455 23.30 -2.34 -12.95
CA TRP A 455 23.42 -2.54 -11.50
C TRP A 455 22.26 -3.40 -10.92
N VAL A 456 21.04 -3.22 -11.42
CA VAL A 456 19.86 -4.02 -11.04
C VAL A 456 19.85 -5.33 -11.84
N ILE A 457 20.14 -5.27 -13.15
CA ILE A 457 20.12 -6.43 -14.06
C ILE A 457 21.07 -7.51 -13.56
N GLU A 458 22.27 -7.18 -13.14
CA GLU A 458 23.26 -8.12 -12.56
C GLU A 458 22.68 -8.84 -11.32
N GLU A 459 21.92 -8.15 -10.49
CA GLU A 459 21.33 -8.74 -9.31
C GLU A 459 20.17 -9.68 -9.68
N VAL A 460 19.38 -9.36 -10.69
CA VAL A 460 18.31 -10.23 -11.19
C VAL A 460 18.90 -11.47 -11.83
N GLU A 461 19.97 -11.34 -12.62
CA GLU A 461 20.68 -12.42 -13.31
C GLU A 461 21.64 -13.22 -12.40
N PHE A 462 21.74 -12.85 -11.12
CA PHE A 462 22.63 -13.51 -10.17
C PHE A 462 22.41 -15.02 -10.12
N GLY A 463 23.51 -15.78 -10.20
CA GLY A 463 23.49 -17.25 -10.23
C GLY A 463 23.11 -17.85 -11.60
N GLY A 464 23.26 -17.09 -12.69
CA GLY A 464 23.00 -17.55 -14.07
C GLY A 464 21.51 -17.54 -14.45
N ARG A 465 20.67 -16.80 -13.72
CA ARG A 465 19.24 -16.67 -14.03
C ARG A 465 19.01 -15.87 -15.30
N LYS A 466 17.92 -16.19 -16.00
CA LYS A 466 17.52 -15.44 -17.21
C LYS A 466 16.67 -14.25 -16.83
N PHE A 467 16.94 -13.11 -17.47
CA PHE A 467 16.11 -11.91 -17.39
C PHE A 467 15.55 -11.57 -18.79
N PRO A 468 14.45 -12.23 -19.21
CA PRO A 468 13.93 -12.06 -20.58
C PRO A 468 13.56 -10.62 -20.92
N LEU A 469 13.08 -9.85 -19.95
CA LEU A 469 12.65 -8.46 -20.13
C LEU A 469 13.76 -7.42 -19.89
N ARG A 470 15.03 -7.83 -19.90
CA ARG A 470 16.21 -6.95 -19.66
C ARG A 470 16.17 -5.67 -20.50
N LYS A 471 15.88 -5.76 -21.80
CA LYS A 471 15.84 -4.60 -22.70
C LYS A 471 14.66 -3.68 -22.35
N LEU A 472 13.49 -4.25 -22.10
CA LEU A 472 12.31 -3.50 -21.66
C LEU A 472 12.60 -2.77 -20.35
N TYR A 473 13.13 -3.47 -19.33
CA TYR A 473 13.52 -2.88 -18.07
C TYR A 473 14.46 -1.70 -18.24
N ALA A 474 15.52 -1.85 -19.04
CA ALA A 474 16.53 -0.79 -19.24
C ALA A 474 15.91 0.46 -19.91
N VAL A 475 15.02 0.29 -20.90
CA VAL A 475 14.32 1.41 -21.55
C VAL A 475 13.33 2.07 -20.60
N MET A 476 12.53 1.27 -19.89
CA MET A 476 11.55 1.77 -18.96
C MET A 476 12.18 2.59 -17.84
N ILE A 477 13.19 2.04 -17.13
CA ILE A 477 13.79 2.71 -15.97
C ILE A 477 14.58 3.96 -16.37
N ARG A 478 15.17 3.99 -17.59
CA ARG A 478 15.99 5.11 -18.05
C ARG A 478 15.18 6.27 -18.61
N TYR A 479 14.10 5.98 -19.36
CA TYR A 479 13.40 7.01 -20.12
C TYR A 479 11.94 7.16 -19.73
N ILE A 480 11.19 6.06 -19.65
CA ILE A 480 9.73 6.09 -19.54
C ILE A 480 9.29 6.39 -18.10
N VAL A 481 9.84 5.66 -17.13
CA VAL A 481 9.45 5.81 -15.71
C VAL A 481 9.73 7.23 -15.18
N PRO A 482 10.91 7.86 -15.39
CA PRO A 482 11.14 9.23 -14.92
C PRO A 482 10.14 10.24 -15.47
N VAL A 483 9.81 10.14 -16.77
CA VAL A 483 8.85 11.05 -17.42
C VAL A 483 7.45 10.86 -16.86
N ILE A 484 6.99 9.61 -16.75
CA ILE A 484 5.68 9.29 -16.19
C ILE A 484 5.56 9.80 -14.75
N MET A 485 6.56 9.52 -13.91
CA MET A 485 6.57 9.96 -12.52
C MET A 485 6.60 11.47 -12.37
N PHE A 486 7.29 12.17 -13.27
CA PHE A 486 7.27 13.62 -13.33
C PHE A 486 5.88 14.17 -13.66
N VAL A 487 5.22 13.60 -14.67
CA VAL A 487 3.85 14.00 -15.05
C VAL A 487 2.85 13.72 -13.92
N LEU A 488 2.93 12.55 -13.28
CA LEU A 488 2.10 12.22 -12.11
C LEU A 488 2.35 13.18 -10.93
N PHE A 489 3.59 13.56 -10.70
CA PHE A 489 3.95 14.54 -9.68
C PHE A 489 3.34 15.91 -9.96
N LEU A 490 3.42 16.40 -11.21
CA LEU A 490 2.81 17.67 -11.61
C LEU A 490 1.28 17.65 -11.51
N GLN A 491 0.66 16.53 -11.87
CA GLN A 491 -0.80 16.36 -11.75
C GLN A 491 -1.23 16.34 -10.29
N SER A 492 -0.56 15.57 -9.45
CA SER A 492 -0.92 15.44 -8.04
C SER A 492 -0.70 16.73 -7.23
N THR A 493 0.21 17.59 -7.66
CA THR A 493 0.44 18.92 -7.06
C THR A 493 -0.50 20.00 -7.59
N GLY A 494 -1.42 19.66 -8.53
CA GLY A 494 -2.33 20.63 -9.13
C GLY A 494 -1.69 21.59 -10.14
N ILE A 495 -0.38 21.44 -10.42
CA ILE A 495 0.33 22.27 -11.44
C ILE A 495 -0.16 21.91 -12.84
N LEU A 496 -0.46 20.64 -13.10
CA LEU A 496 -0.99 20.15 -14.35
C LEU A 496 -2.44 19.70 -14.14
N SER A 497 -3.40 20.45 -14.67
CA SER A 497 -4.82 20.07 -14.73
C SER A 497 -5.14 19.45 -16.10
N LEU A 498 -5.30 18.13 -16.14
CA LEU A 498 -5.73 17.39 -17.34
C LEU A 498 -7.24 17.22 -17.41
#